data_f0de14d445f29bfe2572a902f8842270
#
_entry.id   f0de14d445f29bfe2572a902f8842270
#
_cell.length_a   1.000
_cell.length_b   1.000
_cell.length_c   1.000
_cell.angle_alpha   90.00
_cell.angle_beta   90.00
_cell.angle_gamma   90.00
#
_symmetry.space_group_name_H-M   'P 1'
#
loop_
_entity.id
_entity.type
_entity.pdbx_description
1 polymer ?
#
loop_
_entity_poly.entity_id
_entity_poly.type
_entity_poly.pdbx_seq_one_letter_code
_entity_poly.pdbx_strand_id
1 'polypeptide(L)'
;EIAAALVHLLERSKLVVEPAGAVGVAALLAGRTADLGFELGTTAVILSGGNIDPMLMLKSIQDGLSAAGRYMTVRIPLRDRPGELATISRIIADTDANVVRVDHT
;
A
#
# COMPACT_ATOMS: atom_id res chain seq x y z
N GLU A 1 -3.38 -7.02 -4.69
CA GLU A 1 -3.37 -6.58 -6.09
C GLU A 1 -4.15 -5.26 -6.25
N ILE A 2 -5.42 -5.17 -5.84
CA ILE A 2 -6.24 -3.95 -5.97
C ILE A 2 -5.63 -2.77 -5.18
N ALA A 3 -5.20 -2.97 -3.95
CA ALA A 3 -4.56 -1.92 -3.15
C ALA A 3 -3.30 -1.35 -3.84
N ALA A 4 -2.49 -2.22 -4.47
CA ALA A 4 -1.34 -1.78 -5.25
C ALA A 4 -1.74 -0.95 -6.47
N ALA A 5 -2.84 -1.30 -7.14
CA ALA A 5 -3.38 -0.53 -8.26
C ALA A 5 -3.88 0.84 -7.82
N LEU A 6 -4.56 0.94 -6.68
CA LEU A 6 -5.00 2.22 -6.10
C LEU A 6 -3.83 3.15 -5.82
N VAL A 7 -2.77 2.64 -5.19
CA VAL A 7 -1.54 3.40 -4.93
C VAL A 7 -0.89 3.83 -6.25
N HIS A 8 -0.79 2.93 -7.23
CA HIS A 8 -0.22 3.24 -8.53
C HIS A 8 -0.98 4.37 -9.24
N LEU A 9 -2.31 4.30 -9.29
CA LEU A 9 -3.16 5.33 -9.90
C LEU A 9 -3.03 6.67 -9.18
N LEU A 10 -2.99 6.66 -7.86
CA LEU A 10 -2.82 7.87 -7.06
C LEU A 10 -1.45 8.52 -7.31
N GLU A 11 -0.38 7.74 -7.31
CA GLU A 11 0.99 8.24 -7.45
C GLU A 11 1.32 8.67 -8.89
N ARG A 12 0.93 7.87 -9.87
CA ARG A 12 1.33 8.07 -11.26
C ARG A 12 0.37 8.93 -12.06
N SER A 13 -0.93 8.73 -11.86
CA SER A 13 -1.97 9.40 -12.64
C SER A 13 -2.71 10.48 -11.86
N LYS A 14 -2.47 10.59 -10.54
CA LYS A 14 -3.16 11.51 -9.63
C LYS A 14 -4.68 11.31 -9.64
N LEU A 15 -5.10 10.06 -9.81
CA LEU A 15 -6.51 9.68 -9.84
C LEU A 15 -6.90 8.95 -8.58
N VAL A 16 -8.04 9.35 -8.02
CA VAL A 16 -8.72 8.66 -6.93
C VAL A 16 -9.79 7.76 -7.53
N VAL A 17 -9.62 6.46 -7.38
CA VAL A 17 -10.53 5.45 -7.92
C VAL A 17 -10.96 4.52 -6.79
N GLU A 18 -12.23 4.13 -6.77
CA GLU A 18 -12.69 3.12 -5.83
C GLU A 18 -12.14 1.71 -6.19
N PRO A 19 -12.09 0.76 -5.24
CA PRO A 19 -11.51 -0.56 -5.48
C PRO A 19 -12.10 -1.28 -6.70
N ALA A 20 -13.42 -1.24 -6.88
CA ALA A 20 -14.09 -1.85 -8.02
C ALA A 20 -13.65 -1.25 -9.37
N GLY A 21 -13.43 0.07 -9.40
CA GLY A 21 -12.96 0.77 -10.60
C GLY A 21 -11.50 0.50 -10.95
N ALA A 22 -10.70 0.04 -9.99
CA ALA A 22 -9.27 -0.24 -10.17
C ALA A 22 -8.96 -1.69 -10.58
N VAL A 23 -9.96 -2.57 -10.68
CA VAL A 23 -9.76 -4.00 -10.94
C VAL A 23 -9.01 -4.27 -12.24
N GLY A 24 -9.36 -3.55 -13.32
CA GLY A 24 -8.67 -3.71 -14.61
C GLY A 24 -7.18 -3.36 -14.53
N VAL A 25 -6.83 -2.27 -13.85
CA VAL A 25 -5.43 -1.88 -13.63
C VAL A 25 -4.73 -2.90 -12.74
N ALA A 26 -5.41 -3.40 -11.70
CA ALA A 26 -4.87 -4.44 -10.83
C ALA A 26 -4.52 -5.72 -11.61
N ALA A 27 -5.39 -6.14 -12.52
CA ALA A 27 -5.16 -7.31 -13.36
C ALA A 27 -3.94 -7.13 -14.29
N LEU A 28 -3.78 -5.96 -14.88
CA LEU A 28 -2.62 -5.63 -15.72
C LEU A 28 -1.32 -5.62 -14.93
N LEU A 29 -1.29 -4.93 -13.79
CA LEU A 29 -0.10 -4.83 -12.94
C LEU A 29 0.32 -6.19 -12.34
N ALA A 30 -0.64 -7.05 -12.05
CA ALA A 30 -0.40 -8.40 -11.52
C ALA A 30 -0.09 -9.45 -12.61
N GLY A 31 -0.06 -9.06 -13.89
CA GLY A 31 0.18 -9.98 -14.99
C GLY A 31 -0.93 -11.02 -15.21
N ARG A 32 -2.14 -10.76 -14.69
CA ARG A 32 -3.28 -11.70 -14.79
C ARG A 32 -3.81 -11.86 -16.21
N THR A 33 -3.39 -11.01 -17.13
CA THR A 33 -3.77 -11.07 -18.55
C THR A 33 -2.96 -12.09 -19.32
N ALA A 34 -1.89 -12.65 -18.78
CA ALA A 34 -1.09 -13.67 -19.44
C ALA A 34 -1.87 -14.97 -19.76
N ASP A 35 -2.90 -15.25 -18.94
CA ASP A 35 -3.73 -16.47 -19.08
C ASP A 35 -4.86 -16.34 -20.10
N LEU A 36 -4.99 -15.20 -20.78
CA LEU A 36 -6.07 -14.96 -21.76
C LEU A 36 -5.89 -15.71 -23.07
N GLY A 37 -4.72 -16.30 -23.32
CA GLY A 37 -4.44 -17.07 -24.53
C GLY A 37 -4.16 -16.22 -25.78
N PHE A 38 -4.01 -14.90 -25.64
CA PHE A 38 -3.62 -13.98 -26.69
C PHE A 38 -2.78 -12.83 -26.10
N GLU A 39 -1.96 -12.22 -26.94
CA GLU A 39 -1.17 -11.05 -26.54
C GLU A 39 -2.03 -9.79 -26.55
N LEU A 40 -1.88 -8.98 -25.51
CA LEU A 40 -2.51 -7.67 -25.46
C LEU A 40 -1.70 -6.68 -26.30
N GLY A 41 -2.37 -6.04 -27.24
CA GLY A 41 -1.87 -4.87 -27.93
C GLY A 41 -2.12 -3.59 -27.11
N THR A 42 -2.42 -2.48 -27.78
CA THR A 42 -2.87 -1.25 -27.11
C THR A 42 -4.12 -1.53 -26.28
N THR A 43 -4.04 -1.29 -24.97
CA THR A 43 -5.07 -1.66 -24.03
C THR A 43 -5.63 -0.43 -23.36
N ALA A 44 -6.94 -0.29 -23.34
CA ALA A 44 -7.66 0.74 -22.59
C ALA A 44 -8.38 0.10 -21.41
N VAL A 45 -8.27 0.74 -20.24
CA VAL A 45 -8.96 0.34 -19.02
C VAL A 45 -9.93 1.45 -18.62
N ILE A 46 -11.19 1.08 -18.40
CA ILE A 46 -12.18 2.02 -17.88
C ILE A 46 -12.02 2.10 -16.36
N LEU A 47 -11.71 3.28 -15.86
CA LEU A 47 -11.67 3.57 -14.44
C LEU A 47 -13.05 4.13 -14.04
N SER A 48 -13.89 3.28 -13.50
CA SER A 48 -15.25 3.66 -13.11
C SER A 48 -15.34 3.89 -11.61
N GLY A 49 -15.87 5.06 -11.23
CA GLY A 49 -16.16 5.38 -9.83
C GLY A 49 -14.95 5.87 -9.02
N GLY A 50 -15.19 6.89 -8.26
CA GLY A 50 -14.25 7.47 -7.30
C GLY A 50 -14.92 7.73 -5.94
N ASN A 51 -16.11 7.18 -5.71
CA ASN A 51 -16.85 7.33 -4.46
C ASN A 51 -16.36 6.31 -3.42
N ILE A 52 -15.14 6.50 -2.97
CA ILE A 52 -14.55 5.66 -1.93
C ILE A 52 -14.67 6.34 -0.57
N ASP A 53 -15.03 5.56 0.45
CA ASP A 53 -14.96 6.00 1.84
C ASP A 53 -13.52 6.39 2.21
N PRO A 54 -13.29 7.56 2.84
CA PRO A 54 -11.95 8.03 3.19
C PRO A 54 -11.17 7.06 4.08
N MET A 55 -11.82 6.36 5.00
CA MET A 55 -11.15 5.39 5.87
C MET A 55 -10.76 4.13 5.09
N LEU A 56 -11.59 3.70 4.16
CA LEU A 56 -11.26 2.61 3.25
C LEU A 56 -10.10 3.00 2.32
N MET A 57 -10.08 4.22 1.83
CA MET A 57 -8.98 4.76 1.04
C MET A 57 -7.66 4.74 1.83
N LEU A 58 -7.68 5.24 3.06
CA LEU A 58 -6.50 5.23 3.94
C LEU A 58 -5.97 3.81 4.16
N LYS A 59 -6.86 2.88 4.47
CA LYS A 59 -6.49 1.47 4.65
C LYS A 59 -5.90 0.87 3.37
N SER A 60 -6.52 1.12 2.24
CA SER A 60 -6.06 0.62 0.93
C SER A 60 -4.67 1.15 0.57
N ILE A 61 -4.39 2.41 0.87
CA ILE A 61 -3.05 3.01 0.68
C ILE A 61 -2.03 2.31 1.58
N GLN A 62 -2.33 2.11 2.86
CA GLN A 62 -1.44 1.42 3.79
C GLN A 62 -1.16 -0.01 3.36
N ASP A 63 -2.20 -0.75 2.97
CA ASP A 63 -2.08 -2.12 2.48
C ASP A 63 -1.24 -2.19 1.19
N GLY A 64 -1.44 -1.26 0.27
CA GLY A 64 -0.68 -1.16 -0.97
C GLY A 64 0.80 -0.82 -0.74
N LEU A 65 1.08 0.12 0.16
CA LEU A 65 2.45 0.48 0.54
C LEU A 65 3.14 -0.66 1.29
N SER A 66 2.41 -1.39 2.14
CA SER A 66 2.93 -2.56 2.85
C SER A 66 3.29 -3.68 1.88
N ALA A 67 2.41 -3.98 0.93
CA ALA A 67 2.66 -4.98 -0.11
C ALA A 67 3.86 -4.62 -1.00
N ALA A 68 4.14 -3.34 -1.18
CA ALA A 68 5.29 -2.83 -1.91
C ALA A 68 6.58 -2.75 -1.05
N GLY A 69 6.54 -3.17 0.21
CA GLY A 69 7.68 -3.07 1.14
C GLY A 69 8.03 -1.65 1.57
N ARG A 70 7.12 -0.69 1.37
CA ARG A 70 7.33 0.74 1.68
C ARG A 70 6.75 1.17 3.03
N TYR A 71 5.97 0.29 3.65
CA TYR A 71 5.34 0.50 4.94
C TYR A 71 5.24 -0.83 5.68
N MET A 72 5.53 -0.84 6.98
CA MET A 72 5.33 -2.02 7.81
C MET A 72 4.92 -1.64 9.22
N THR A 73 4.21 -2.54 9.87
CA THR A 73 3.90 -2.45 11.30
C THR A 73 4.69 -3.53 12.03
N VAL A 74 5.44 -3.12 13.02
CA VAL A 74 6.23 -4.02 13.86
C VAL A 74 5.68 -4.00 15.27
N ARG A 75 5.48 -5.16 15.87
CA ARG A 75 5.15 -5.29 17.29
C ARG A 75 6.37 -5.80 18.03
N ILE A 76 6.83 -5.01 18.99
CA ILE A 76 8.04 -5.32 19.76
C ILE A 76 7.65 -5.41 21.24
N PRO A 77 7.73 -6.61 21.85
CA PRO A 77 7.55 -6.72 23.28
C PRO A 77 8.74 -6.07 23.98
N LEU A 78 8.48 -5.03 24.76
CA LEU A 78 9.48 -4.34 25.55
C LEU A 78 9.26 -4.61 27.03
N ARG A 79 10.35 -4.61 27.79
CA ARG A 79 10.25 -4.58 29.24
C ARG A 79 9.85 -3.18 29.67
N ASP A 80 9.02 -3.09 30.69
CA ASP A 80 8.65 -1.79 31.28
C ASP A 80 9.82 -1.23 32.09
N ARG A 81 10.76 -0.62 31.37
CA ARG A 81 11.96 0.01 31.95
C ARG A 81 12.29 1.30 31.21
N PRO A 82 12.76 2.32 31.95
CA PRO A 82 13.25 3.55 31.31
C PRO A 82 14.32 3.27 30.26
N GLY A 83 14.21 3.90 29.09
CA GLY A 83 15.21 3.82 28.01
C GLY A 83 14.96 2.72 26.95
N GLU A 84 14.08 1.75 27.18
CA GLU A 84 13.81 0.68 26.21
C GLU A 84 13.29 1.25 24.87
N LEU A 85 12.32 2.16 24.94
CA LEU A 85 11.80 2.81 23.74
C LEU A 85 12.88 3.62 22.99
N ALA A 86 13.75 4.31 23.72
CA ALA A 86 14.85 5.07 23.15
C ALA A 86 15.85 4.15 22.41
N THR A 87 16.12 2.98 22.98
CA THR A 87 16.98 1.97 22.37
C THR A 87 16.40 1.47 21.05
N ILE A 88 15.10 1.11 21.03
CA ILE A 88 14.42 0.65 19.83
C ILE A 88 14.38 1.74 18.76
N SER A 89 14.07 2.98 19.15
CA SER A 89 14.04 4.11 18.22
C SER A 89 15.40 4.34 17.57
N ARG A 90 16.49 4.15 18.30
CA ARG A 90 17.85 4.25 17.74
C ARG A 90 18.14 3.13 16.76
N ILE A 91 17.80 1.90 17.09
CA ILE A 91 17.99 0.75 16.19
C ILE A 91 17.24 0.98 14.87
N ILE A 92 16.00 1.48 14.93
CA ILE A 92 15.22 1.80 13.75
C ILE A 92 15.90 2.92 12.93
N ALA A 93 16.34 3.97 13.58
CA ALA A 93 17.02 5.09 12.92
C ALA A 93 18.30 4.67 12.20
N ASP A 94 19.05 3.71 12.77
CA ASP A 94 20.27 3.16 12.17
C ASP A 94 20.00 2.39 10.85
N THR A 95 18.73 2.08 10.56
CA THR A 95 18.31 1.45 9.29
C THR A 95 17.81 2.45 8.25
N ASP A 96 17.94 3.74 8.49
CA ASP A 96 17.36 4.83 7.70
C ASP A 96 15.81 4.76 7.57
N ALA A 97 15.16 3.99 8.43
CA ALA A 97 13.70 3.92 8.46
C ALA A 97 13.10 5.08 9.25
N ASN A 98 11.98 5.60 8.74
CA ASN A 98 11.23 6.65 9.43
C ASN A 98 10.08 6.05 10.24
N VAL A 99 9.96 6.47 11.49
CA VAL A 99 8.83 6.08 12.36
C VAL A 99 7.66 7.02 12.11
N VAL A 100 6.58 6.49 11.60
CA VAL A 100 5.36 7.26 11.30
C VAL A 100 4.43 7.32 12.51
N ARG A 101 4.37 6.23 13.28
CA ARG A 101 3.47 6.11 14.42
C ARG A 101 4.04 5.13 15.45
N VAL A 102 3.82 5.45 16.72
CA VAL A 102 4.10 4.55 17.85
C VAL A 102 2.82 4.43 18.69
N ASP A 103 2.38 3.20 18.88
CA ASP A 103 1.31 2.87 19.82
C ASP A 103 1.96 2.06 20.95
N HIS A 104 1.93 2.57 22.17
CA HIS A 104 2.42 1.90 23.36
C HIS A 104 1.25 1.45 24.21
N THR A 105 1.18 0.16 24.46
CA THR A 105 0.12 -0.45 25.28
C THR A 105 0.71 -1.27 26.41
#